data_98ba06a94823736be28e4f8709b09925
#
_entry.id   98ba06a94823736be28e4f8709b09925
#
_cell.length_a   1.000
_cell.length_b   1.000
_cell.length_c   1.000
_cell.angle_alpha   90.00
_cell.angle_beta   90.00
_cell.angle_gamma   90.00
#
_symmetry.space_group_name_H-M   'P 1'
#
loop_
_entity.id
_entity.type
_entity.pdbx_description
1 polymer ?
#
loop_
_entity_poly.entity_id
_entity_poly.type
_entity_poly.pdbx_seq_one_letter_code
_entity_poly.pdbx_strand_id
1 'polypeptide(L)'
;MQLSIISESGEKLFDSYFRPLHRSWSAAQAVNNISPDMVANAPSIAEKAAEIQRILNSADTIIGYNTSFDADFITAVGLIIPQRAEIVDIMPIFAEIYGEWSDCHGGYKWQKLTTCAADHPFDWSSITMSAHNSLADCFATLHCYKHIFK
;
A
#
# COMPACT_ATOMS: atom_id res chain seq x y z
N MET A 1 -1.65 -11.55 6.12
CA MET A 1 -1.03 -10.37 5.52
C MET A 1 -1.11 -10.49 4.01
N GLN A 2 -1.24 -9.39 3.28
CA GLN A 2 -1.21 -9.31 1.81
C GLN A 2 -0.20 -8.27 1.39
N LEU A 3 0.52 -8.51 0.31
CA LEU A 3 1.39 -7.55 -0.36
C LEU A 3 1.05 -7.56 -1.84
N SER A 4 0.88 -6.37 -2.41
CA SER A 4 0.63 -6.18 -3.83
C SER A 4 1.55 -5.09 -4.40
N ILE A 5 1.98 -5.27 -5.62
CA ILE A 5 2.79 -4.30 -6.38
C ILE A 5 2.23 -4.25 -7.79
N ILE A 6 1.97 -3.05 -8.28
CA ILE A 6 1.55 -2.81 -9.66
C ILE A 6 2.56 -1.88 -10.35
N SER A 7 2.60 -1.92 -11.68
CA SER A 7 3.35 -0.96 -12.48
C SER A 7 2.58 0.37 -12.62
N GLU A 8 3.24 1.41 -13.13
CA GLU A 8 2.62 2.68 -13.50
C GLU A 8 1.50 2.52 -14.54
N SER A 9 1.58 1.49 -15.39
CA SER A 9 0.51 1.16 -16.35
C SER A 9 -0.69 0.46 -15.71
N GLY A 10 -0.60 0.06 -14.43
CA GLY A 10 -1.63 -0.71 -13.73
C GLY A 10 -1.49 -2.23 -13.92
N GLU A 11 -0.38 -2.71 -14.48
CA GLU A 11 -0.12 -4.14 -14.57
C GLU A 11 0.24 -4.70 -13.20
N LYS A 12 -0.36 -5.82 -12.82
CA LYS A 12 -0.05 -6.52 -11.58
C LYS A 12 1.31 -7.22 -11.67
N LEU A 13 2.31 -6.69 -10.99
CA LEU A 13 3.66 -7.25 -10.91
C LEU A 13 3.77 -8.31 -9.83
N PHE A 14 3.05 -8.12 -8.72
CA PHE A 14 3.02 -9.04 -7.60
C PHE A 14 1.70 -8.90 -6.83
N ASP A 15 1.15 -10.01 -6.35
CA ASP A 15 0.02 -10.02 -5.43
C ASP A 15 -0.03 -11.37 -4.71
N SER A 16 0.12 -11.37 -3.40
CA SER A 16 0.07 -12.60 -2.61
C SER A 16 -0.36 -12.35 -1.17
N TYR A 17 -1.13 -13.30 -0.65
CA TYR A 17 -1.27 -13.47 0.79
C TYR A 17 -0.05 -14.16 1.35
N PHE A 18 0.27 -13.84 2.62
CA PHE A 18 1.37 -14.45 3.34
C PHE A 18 0.90 -14.95 4.71
N ARG A 19 1.42 -16.11 5.08
CA ARG A 19 1.24 -16.66 6.42
C ARG A 19 2.10 -15.87 7.41
N PRO A 20 1.48 -15.15 8.39
CA PRO A 20 2.24 -14.45 9.41
C PRO A 20 2.85 -15.41 10.42
N LEU A 21 3.89 -14.96 11.13
CA LEU A 21 4.48 -15.71 12.24
C LEU A 21 3.55 -15.78 13.45
N HIS A 22 2.71 -14.76 13.65
CA HIS A 22 1.73 -14.71 14.73
C HIS A 22 0.48 -15.51 14.38
N ARG A 23 -0.12 -16.15 15.40
CA ARG A 23 -1.31 -16.99 15.22
C ARG A 23 -2.63 -16.23 15.31
N SER A 24 -2.63 -14.98 15.80
CA SER A 24 -3.82 -14.17 15.98
C SER A 24 -3.51 -12.70 15.73
N TRP A 25 -4.41 -12.00 15.03
CA TRP A 25 -4.33 -10.58 14.68
C TRP A 25 -5.72 -9.95 14.54
N SER A 26 -6.57 -10.15 15.54
CA SER A 26 -7.99 -9.73 15.50
C SER A 26 -8.18 -8.24 15.16
N ALA A 27 -7.32 -7.35 15.66
CA ALA A 27 -7.38 -5.92 15.33
C ALA A 27 -7.10 -5.65 13.84
N ALA A 28 -6.07 -6.27 13.26
CA ALA A 28 -5.76 -6.13 11.85
C ALA A 28 -6.82 -6.82 10.97
N GLN A 29 -7.36 -7.96 11.41
CA GLN A 29 -8.44 -8.66 10.71
C GLN A 29 -9.72 -7.81 10.64
N ALA A 30 -10.04 -7.05 11.68
CA ALA A 30 -11.19 -6.15 11.69
C ALA A 30 -11.07 -5.02 10.63
N VAL A 31 -9.84 -4.69 10.20
CA VAL A 31 -9.58 -3.67 9.18
C VAL A 31 -9.51 -4.29 7.78
N ASN A 32 -8.69 -5.34 7.59
CA ASN A 32 -8.36 -5.88 6.27
C ASN A 32 -9.11 -7.16 5.90
N ASN A 33 -9.97 -7.67 6.79
CA ASN A 33 -10.76 -8.90 6.62
C ASN A 33 -9.95 -10.17 6.34
N ILE A 34 -8.63 -10.17 6.60
CA ILE A 34 -7.78 -11.35 6.39
C ILE A 34 -7.87 -12.25 7.63
N SER A 35 -8.61 -13.34 7.53
CA SER A 35 -8.72 -14.33 8.60
C SER A 35 -7.52 -15.29 8.62
N PRO A 36 -7.25 -15.96 9.76
CA PRO A 36 -6.23 -17.00 9.84
C PRO A 36 -6.41 -18.12 8.81
N ASP A 37 -7.63 -18.54 8.54
CA ASP A 37 -7.93 -19.61 7.59
C ASP A 37 -7.58 -19.24 6.15
N MET A 38 -7.75 -17.97 5.76
CA MET A 38 -7.38 -17.49 4.42
C MET A 38 -5.89 -17.61 4.13
N VAL A 39 -5.05 -17.55 5.15
CA VAL A 39 -3.60 -17.54 5.01
C VAL A 39 -2.91 -18.78 5.57
N ALA A 40 -3.68 -19.75 6.04
CA ALA A 40 -3.14 -20.97 6.65
C ALA A 40 -2.16 -21.73 5.73
N ASN A 41 -2.48 -21.79 4.44
CA ASN A 41 -1.69 -22.44 3.40
C ASN A 41 -0.91 -21.45 2.52
N ALA A 42 -0.91 -20.16 2.86
CA ALA A 42 -0.15 -19.15 2.13
C ALA A 42 1.36 -19.35 2.36
N PRO A 43 2.21 -18.97 1.39
CA PRO A 43 3.65 -19.00 1.58
C PRO A 43 4.08 -18.05 2.71
N SER A 44 5.25 -18.29 3.27
CA SER A 44 5.94 -17.27 4.06
C SER A 44 6.48 -16.18 3.13
N ILE A 45 6.68 -14.98 3.66
CA ILE A 45 7.27 -13.89 2.84
C ILE A 45 8.71 -14.23 2.41
N ALA A 46 9.44 -14.98 3.22
CA ALA A 46 10.80 -15.42 2.89
C ALA A 46 10.86 -16.27 1.61
N GLU A 47 9.83 -17.08 1.35
CA GLU A 47 9.74 -17.89 0.12
C GLU A 47 9.58 -17.04 -1.14
N LYS A 48 9.10 -15.79 -1.00
CA LYS A 48 8.88 -14.84 -2.09
C LYS A 48 9.86 -13.67 -2.08
N ALA A 49 10.77 -13.62 -1.11
CA ALA A 49 11.67 -12.48 -0.90
C ALA A 49 12.50 -12.14 -2.16
N ALA A 50 13.06 -13.13 -2.84
CA ALA A 50 13.87 -12.90 -4.04
C ALA A 50 13.05 -12.33 -5.19
N GLU A 51 11.79 -12.76 -5.36
CA GLU A 51 10.87 -12.25 -6.37
C GLU A 51 10.50 -10.79 -6.08
N ILE A 52 10.12 -10.48 -4.84
CA ILE A 52 9.76 -9.12 -4.39
C ILE A 52 10.98 -8.20 -4.53
N GLN A 53 12.16 -8.63 -4.06
CA GLN A 53 13.38 -7.83 -4.13
C GLN A 53 13.77 -7.49 -5.56
N ARG A 54 13.58 -8.42 -6.50
CA ARG A 54 13.86 -8.16 -7.92
C ARG A 54 12.94 -7.07 -8.48
N ILE A 55 11.66 -7.07 -8.11
CA ILE A 55 10.70 -6.03 -8.52
C ILE A 55 11.10 -4.68 -7.92
N LEU A 56 11.38 -4.62 -6.60
CA LEU A 56 11.85 -3.40 -5.95
C LEU A 56 13.13 -2.87 -6.60
N ASN A 57 14.08 -3.76 -6.91
CA ASN A 57 15.33 -3.38 -7.57
C ASN A 57 15.15 -2.89 -9.02
N SER A 58 14.03 -3.13 -9.66
CA SER A 58 13.75 -2.61 -11.01
C SER A 58 13.07 -1.25 -11.02
N ALA A 59 12.59 -0.78 -9.87
CA ALA A 59 11.89 0.50 -9.78
C ALA A 59 12.85 1.67 -9.70
N ASP A 60 12.56 2.73 -10.45
CA ASP A 60 13.19 4.05 -10.32
C ASP A 60 12.40 4.95 -9.37
N THR A 61 11.08 4.75 -9.28
CA THR A 61 10.18 5.42 -8.35
C THR A 61 9.27 4.40 -7.67
N ILE A 62 9.09 4.53 -6.37
CA ILE A 62 8.15 3.74 -5.56
C ILE A 62 7.08 4.69 -5.04
N ILE A 63 5.83 4.45 -5.43
CA ILE A 63 4.69 5.27 -5.06
C ILE A 63 3.83 4.51 -4.07
N GLY A 64 3.41 5.16 -3.00
CA GLY A 64 2.53 4.57 -2.01
C GLY A 64 1.65 5.58 -1.30
N TYR A 65 0.81 5.08 -0.41
CA TYR A 65 -0.02 5.89 0.49
C TYR A 65 0.32 5.52 1.92
N ASN A 66 0.99 6.40 2.66
CA ASN A 66 1.66 6.11 3.93
C ASN A 66 2.85 5.15 3.75
N THR A 67 3.77 5.51 2.87
CA THR A 67 4.92 4.67 2.47
C THR A 67 5.83 4.27 3.62
N SER A 68 5.86 5.03 4.72
CA SER A 68 6.65 4.67 5.91
C SER A 68 6.17 3.35 6.51
N PHE A 69 4.86 3.09 6.53
CA PHE A 69 4.30 1.84 7.02
C PHE A 69 4.76 0.63 6.16
N ASP A 70 4.72 0.78 4.83
CA ASP A 70 5.13 -0.27 3.91
C ASP A 70 6.66 -0.48 3.98
N ALA A 71 7.43 0.61 4.09
CA ALA A 71 8.88 0.56 4.22
C ALA A 71 9.33 -0.17 5.49
N ASP A 72 8.72 0.15 6.63
CA ASP A 72 8.99 -0.52 7.90
C ASP A 72 8.67 -2.01 7.81
N PHE A 73 7.55 -2.35 7.17
CA PHE A 73 7.17 -3.72 6.97
C PHE A 73 8.14 -4.48 6.06
N ILE A 74 8.50 -3.91 4.91
CA ILE A 74 9.44 -4.50 3.94
C ILE A 74 10.81 -4.72 4.59
N THR A 75 11.32 -3.75 5.35
CA THR A 75 12.62 -3.85 6.02
C THR A 75 12.61 -4.84 7.18
N ALA A 76 11.50 -4.92 7.93
CA ALA A 76 11.35 -5.88 9.03
C ALA A 76 11.41 -7.35 8.57
N VAL A 77 11.09 -7.63 7.30
CA VAL A 77 11.18 -8.98 6.72
C VAL A 77 12.48 -9.20 5.95
N GLY A 78 13.44 -8.28 6.05
CA GLY A 78 14.79 -8.41 5.47
C GLY A 78 14.89 -8.01 4.01
N LEU A 79 13.85 -7.38 3.44
CA LEU A 79 13.90 -6.79 2.11
C LEU A 79 14.50 -5.38 2.16
N ILE A 80 15.06 -4.92 1.05
CA ILE A 80 15.75 -3.64 0.95
C ILE A 80 15.04 -2.76 -0.06
N ILE A 81 14.70 -1.54 0.35
CA ILE A 81 14.27 -0.49 -0.57
C ILE A 81 15.53 0.09 -1.24
N PRO A 82 15.63 0.07 -2.58
CA PRO A 82 16.82 0.55 -3.26
C PRO A 82 17.04 2.05 -3.01
N GLN A 83 18.23 2.43 -2.59
CA GLN A 83 18.58 3.85 -2.34
C GLN A 83 18.46 4.75 -3.58
N ARG A 84 18.53 4.18 -4.78
CA ARG A 84 18.36 4.91 -6.04
C ARG A 84 16.90 5.21 -6.38
N ALA A 85 15.95 4.50 -5.76
CA ALA A 85 14.53 4.68 -6.03
C ALA A 85 14.03 5.94 -5.30
N GLU A 86 13.36 6.82 -6.03
CA GLU A 86 12.59 7.91 -5.44
C GLU A 86 11.36 7.35 -4.75
N ILE A 87 11.07 7.82 -3.53
CA ILE A 87 9.86 7.44 -2.80
C ILE A 87 8.87 8.59 -2.84
N VAL A 88 7.70 8.35 -3.39
CA VAL A 88 6.59 9.31 -3.45
C VAL A 88 5.47 8.83 -2.53
N ASP A 89 5.27 9.55 -1.43
CA ASP A 89 4.15 9.32 -0.51
C ASP A 89 3.00 10.26 -0.82
N ILE A 90 1.88 9.69 -1.27
CA ILE A 90 0.70 10.49 -1.64
C ILE A 90 -0.02 11.04 -0.42
N MET A 91 0.06 10.40 0.74
CA MET A 91 -0.70 10.81 1.92
C MET A 91 -0.34 12.23 2.42
N PRO A 92 0.92 12.60 2.66
CA PRO A 92 1.27 13.96 3.07
C PRO A 92 0.99 15.00 1.96
N ILE A 93 1.20 14.64 0.68
CA ILE A 93 0.93 15.54 -0.45
C ILE A 93 -0.58 15.85 -0.52
N PHE A 94 -1.42 14.83 -0.43
CA PHE A 94 -2.87 15.01 -0.42
C PHE A 94 -3.36 15.75 0.83
N ALA A 95 -2.73 15.56 1.99
CA ALA A 95 -3.08 16.29 3.20
C ALA A 95 -2.95 17.81 3.03
N GLU A 96 -1.90 18.28 2.35
CA GLU A 96 -1.71 19.70 2.02
C GLU A 96 -2.76 20.21 1.03
N ILE A 97 -3.11 19.41 0.02
CA ILE A 97 -4.14 19.76 -0.98
C ILE A 97 -5.52 19.82 -0.32
N TYR A 98 -5.84 18.85 0.54
CA TYR A 98 -7.11 18.77 1.27
C TYR A 98 -7.30 19.93 2.25
N GLY A 99 -6.20 20.42 2.84
CA GLY A 99 -6.15 21.67 3.60
C GLY A 99 -6.74 21.63 5.01
N GLU A 100 -7.01 20.46 5.59
CA GLU A 100 -7.49 20.35 6.99
C GLU A 100 -6.32 20.52 7.96
N TRP A 101 -6.21 21.69 8.58
CA TRP A 101 -5.18 22.01 9.56
C TRP A 101 -5.46 21.36 10.92
N SER A 102 -4.41 20.91 11.60
CA SER A 102 -4.45 20.35 12.96
C SER A 102 -3.52 21.13 13.88
N ASP A 103 -4.08 21.91 14.80
CA ASP A 103 -3.29 22.66 15.80
C ASP A 103 -2.51 21.71 16.72
N CYS A 104 -3.06 20.52 17.02
CA CYS A 104 -2.41 19.52 17.86
C CYS A 104 -1.12 18.96 17.25
N HIS A 105 -1.03 18.92 15.93
CA HIS A 105 0.11 18.36 15.21
C HIS A 105 0.98 19.43 14.52
N GLY A 106 0.52 20.68 14.50
CA GLY A 106 1.24 21.77 13.85
C GLY A 106 1.41 21.57 12.34
N GLY A 107 0.42 20.93 11.68
CA GLY A 107 0.47 20.60 10.27
C GLY A 107 -0.88 20.14 9.71
N TYR A 108 -0.93 19.83 8.44
CA TYR A 108 -2.13 19.30 7.81
C TYR A 108 -2.41 17.88 8.29
N LYS A 109 -3.68 17.58 8.55
CA LYS A 109 -4.14 16.29 9.02
C LYS A 109 -4.12 15.28 7.89
N TRP A 110 -3.45 14.17 8.12
CA TRP A 110 -3.42 13.06 7.18
C TRP A 110 -4.80 12.50 6.94
N GLN A 111 -5.14 12.35 5.67
CA GLN A 111 -6.42 11.80 5.24
C GLN A 111 -6.28 10.33 4.90
N LYS A 112 -7.40 9.58 4.90
CA LYS A 112 -7.41 8.18 4.45
C LYS A 112 -7.30 8.09 2.93
N LEU A 113 -6.77 6.98 2.41
CA LEU A 113 -6.77 6.70 0.97
C LEU A 113 -8.19 6.75 0.38
N THR A 114 -9.20 6.27 1.11
CA THR A 114 -10.60 6.34 0.68
C THR A 114 -11.11 7.78 0.55
N THR A 115 -10.61 8.72 1.36
CA THR A 115 -10.93 10.15 1.24
C THR A 115 -10.27 10.73 -0.01
N CYS A 116 -8.99 10.42 -0.26
CA CYS A 116 -8.28 10.84 -1.46
C CYS A 116 -8.94 10.29 -2.73
N ALA A 117 -9.31 9.02 -2.72
CA ALA A 117 -9.98 8.35 -3.81
C ALA A 117 -11.41 8.89 -4.07
N ALA A 118 -12.07 9.45 -3.06
CA ALA A 118 -13.37 10.11 -3.20
C ALA A 118 -13.26 11.53 -3.75
N ASP A 119 -12.20 12.26 -3.37
CA ASP A 119 -11.90 13.60 -3.88
C ASP A 119 -11.50 13.56 -5.37
N HIS A 120 -10.84 12.50 -5.78
CA HIS A 120 -10.53 12.17 -7.18
C HIS A 120 -11.32 10.92 -7.57
N PRO A 121 -12.60 11.03 -8.01
CA PRO A 121 -13.54 9.91 -8.05
C PRO A 121 -12.97 8.62 -8.64
N PHE A 122 -12.65 7.67 -7.76
CA PHE A 122 -12.16 6.35 -8.11
C PHE A 122 -13.32 5.35 -8.06
N ASP A 123 -13.53 4.63 -9.15
CA ASP A 123 -14.59 3.63 -9.21
C ASP A 123 -14.13 2.29 -8.60
N TRP A 124 -14.40 2.11 -7.31
CA TRP A 124 -14.14 0.86 -6.60
C TRP A 124 -14.91 -0.34 -7.19
N SER A 125 -16.03 -0.11 -7.91
CA SER A 125 -16.80 -1.19 -8.52
C SER A 125 -16.14 -1.76 -9.78
N SER A 126 -15.22 -1.00 -10.40
CA SER A 126 -14.44 -1.45 -11.55
C SER A 126 -13.42 -2.54 -11.21
N ILE A 127 -13.09 -2.65 -9.91
CA ILE A 127 -12.25 -3.71 -9.36
C ILE A 127 -13.12 -4.59 -8.45
N THR A 128 -13.08 -5.89 -8.63
CA THR A 128 -13.89 -6.86 -7.85
C THR A 128 -13.46 -6.99 -6.38
N MET A 129 -12.78 -5.97 -5.85
CA MET A 129 -12.17 -5.93 -4.51
C MET A 129 -12.61 -4.66 -3.78
N SER A 130 -12.65 -4.71 -2.45
CA SER A 130 -12.97 -3.56 -1.59
C SER A 130 -11.70 -2.85 -1.10
N ALA A 131 -11.87 -1.64 -0.56
CA ALA A 131 -10.84 -0.95 0.21
C ALA A 131 -10.28 -1.86 1.33
N HIS A 132 -9.01 -1.67 1.67
CA HIS A 132 -8.21 -2.53 2.56
C HIS A 132 -7.84 -3.91 1.97
N ASN A 133 -8.12 -4.14 0.69
CA ASN A 133 -7.41 -5.15 -0.10
C ASN A 133 -6.17 -4.49 -0.70
N SER A 134 -4.98 -5.04 -0.45
CA SER A 134 -3.71 -4.43 -0.86
C SER A 134 -3.65 -4.11 -2.37
N LEU A 135 -4.18 -4.98 -3.22
CA LEU A 135 -4.20 -4.74 -4.67
C LEU A 135 -5.18 -3.62 -5.06
N ALA A 136 -6.35 -3.56 -4.41
CA ALA A 136 -7.30 -2.47 -4.61
C ALA A 136 -6.72 -1.12 -4.16
N ASP A 137 -6.02 -1.11 -3.02
CA ASP A 137 -5.37 0.08 -2.50
C ASP A 137 -4.23 0.56 -3.43
N CYS A 138 -3.49 -0.36 -4.07
CA CYS A 138 -2.51 -0.01 -5.11
C CYS A 138 -3.17 0.71 -6.30
N PHE A 139 -4.30 0.22 -6.82
CA PHE A 139 -5.02 0.87 -7.91
C PHE A 139 -5.55 2.25 -7.53
N ALA A 140 -6.14 2.38 -6.34
CA ALA A 140 -6.62 3.66 -5.82
C ALA A 140 -5.48 4.66 -5.63
N THR A 141 -4.33 4.22 -5.10
CA THR A 141 -3.13 5.05 -4.93
C THR A 141 -2.59 5.52 -6.27
N LEU A 142 -2.48 4.64 -7.26
CA LEU A 142 -2.05 4.99 -8.62
C LEU A 142 -3.01 5.99 -9.28
N HIS A 143 -4.31 5.83 -9.06
CA HIS A 143 -5.32 6.77 -9.56
C HIS A 143 -5.14 8.15 -8.93
N CYS A 144 -5.03 8.23 -7.60
CA CYS A 144 -4.77 9.50 -6.88
C CYS A 144 -3.47 10.15 -7.37
N TYR A 145 -2.38 9.39 -7.48
CA TYR A 145 -1.11 9.88 -8.01
C TYR A 145 -1.28 10.53 -9.40
N LYS A 146 -1.93 9.86 -10.31
CA LYS A 146 -2.15 10.37 -11.68
C LYS A 146 -3.00 11.63 -11.73
N HIS A 147 -3.88 11.86 -10.75
CA HIS A 147 -4.72 13.07 -10.70
C HIS A 147 -4.02 14.25 -10.01
N ILE A 148 -3.17 13.96 -9.03
CA ILE A 148 -2.42 14.99 -8.30
C ILE A 148 -1.27 15.54 -9.14
N PHE A 149 -0.60 14.71 -9.94
CA PHE A 149 0.60 15.09 -10.70
C PHE A 149 0.36 15.30 -12.21
N LYS A 150 -0.87 15.30 -12.65
CA LYS A 150 -1.27 15.68 -14.03
C LYS A 150 -2.00 16.99 -14.04
#